data_9167f30a70d6c784a3565e1fd3069b18
#
_entry.id   9167f30a70d6c784a3565e1fd3069b18
#
_cell.length_a   1.000
_cell.length_b   1.000
_cell.length_c   1.000
_cell.angle_alpha   90.00
_cell.angle_beta   90.00
_cell.angle_gamma   90.00
#
_symmetry.space_group_name_H-M   'P 1'
#
loop_
_entity.id
_entity.type
_entity.pdbx_description
1 polymer ?
#
loop_
_entity_poly.entity_id
_entity_poly.type
_entity_poly.pdbx_seq_one_letter_code
_entity_poly.pdbx_strand_id
1 'polypeptide(L)'
;MVAKYAKDQPEGFVNRIQRVAIVGAGGQLGRHITEELLKTGQHTTTAVTRAGGNSTFPEGVIPAAVDYTDESALVSALKGQQFLIITLPHDAAPETHANIVEAAGKAGVPYVMPNVYTCDIVVNNKSLGNEVMLGQKLRPIVEHIEQVGKSSWTVLVTSLWYEFSLACPPDWFGFDVAKREVTFFDDGERKINTSSWPFIGKTVAAFLSLKELPENEDDDSLTVSSFQNKPLYTSSFFISQRDMLDSIHRVSGTSDKDWTIKKEASSKRVADGQALLATGDLRGLARMYYSRMFFPGTEGTYQDKLHTKALGLSEDDLDQATKRALAMVESNWRPM
;
A
#
# COMPACT_ATOMS: atom_id res chain seq x y z
N MET A 1 27.73 14.72 -8.72
CA MET A 1 27.47 13.63 -7.73
C MET A 1 26.54 14.19 -6.70
N VAL A 2 25.43 13.54 -6.42
CA VAL A 2 24.57 13.93 -5.29
C VAL A 2 25.36 13.66 -4.01
N ALA A 3 25.46 14.65 -3.12
CA ALA A 3 26.18 14.49 -1.84
C ALA A 3 25.48 13.40 -1.01
N LYS A 4 26.27 12.45 -0.53
CA LYS A 4 25.80 11.24 0.15
C LYS A 4 25.39 11.49 1.60
N TYR A 5 26.01 12.49 2.24
CA TYR A 5 25.84 12.80 3.66
C TYR A 5 25.29 14.20 3.85
N ALA A 6 24.61 14.41 4.97
CA ALA A 6 24.08 15.72 5.32
C ALA A 6 25.17 16.77 5.49
N LYS A 7 26.34 16.38 6.06
CA LYS A 7 27.51 17.26 6.22
C LYS A 7 28.04 17.84 4.90
N ASP A 8 27.80 17.17 3.77
CA ASP A 8 28.31 17.55 2.45
C ASP A 8 27.29 18.36 1.64
N GLN A 9 26.12 18.66 2.23
CA GLN A 9 25.08 19.44 1.59
C GLN A 9 25.38 20.94 1.65
N PRO A 10 24.79 21.76 0.76
CA PRO A 10 24.91 23.21 0.82
C PRO A 10 24.42 23.80 2.15
N GLU A 11 24.96 24.96 2.53
CA GLU A 11 24.47 25.72 3.67
C GLU A 11 22.95 25.97 3.59
N GLY A 12 22.24 25.75 4.71
CA GLY A 12 20.79 25.85 4.78
C GLY A 12 20.03 24.57 4.42
N PHE A 13 20.73 23.47 4.07
CA PHE A 13 20.09 22.18 3.91
C PHE A 13 19.42 21.72 5.20
N VAL A 14 18.16 21.32 5.11
CA VAL A 14 17.40 20.75 6.23
C VAL A 14 17.30 19.24 6.00
N ASN A 15 17.96 18.46 6.88
CA ASN A 15 18.08 17.00 6.76
C ASN A 15 16.76 16.26 7.09
N ARG A 16 15.70 16.60 6.37
CA ARG A 16 14.37 15.95 6.50
C ARG A 16 13.51 16.23 5.28
N ILE A 17 12.52 15.39 5.06
CA ILE A 17 11.47 15.63 4.07
C ILE A 17 10.45 16.61 4.65
N GLN A 18 10.34 17.81 4.09
CA GLN A 18 9.41 18.86 4.52
C GLN A 18 8.21 19.01 3.58
N ARG A 19 8.37 18.78 2.28
CA ARG A 19 7.33 18.97 1.27
C ARG A 19 7.00 17.65 0.59
N VAL A 20 5.75 17.22 0.76
CA VAL A 20 5.24 15.94 0.26
C VAL A 20 4.05 16.18 -0.67
N ALA A 21 4.16 15.76 -1.91
CA ALA A 21 3.03 15.71 -2.84
C ALA A 21 2.34 14.34 -2.78
N ILE A 22 1.02 14.32 -2.76
CA ILE A 22 0.22 13.10 -2.78
C ILE A 22 -0.78 13.17 -3.92
N VAL A 23 -0.65 12.27 -4.90
CA VAL A 23 -1.69 12.00 -5.90
C VAL A 23 -2.68 11.01 -5.30
N GLY A 24 -3.97 11.34 -5.34
CA GLY A 24 -5.01 10.51 -4.72
C GLY A 24 -5.16 10.69 -3.20
N ALA A 25 -4.76 11.83 -2.65
CA ALA A 25 -4.79 12.16 -1.21
C ALA A 25 -6.16 11.97 -0.53
N GLY A 26 -7.27 12.10 -1.25
CA GLY A 26 -8.65 11.86 -0.75
C GLY A 26 -9.17 10.44 -0.98
N GLY A 27 -8.38 9.55 -1.62
CA GLY A 27 -8.75 8.16 -1.88
C GLY A 27 -8.68 7.27 -0.63
N GLN A 28 -9.06 6.00 -0.80
CA GLN A 28 -9.12 5.05 0.33
C GLN A 28 -7.81 4.97 1.13
N LEU A 29 -6.69 4.70 0.48
CA LEU A 29 -5.38 4.65 1.13
C LEU A 29 -4.79 6.04 1.32
N GLY A 30 -4.87 6.90 0.29
CA GLY A 30 -4.28 8.23 0.30
C GLY A 30 -4.77 9.11 1.44
N ARG A 31 -6.04 8.99 1.82
CA ARG A 31 -6.61 9.70 2.97
C ARG A 31 -5.92 9.34 4.28
N HIS A 32 -5.69 8.07 4.55
CA HIS A 32 -5.01 7.63 5.78
C HIS A 32 -3.56 8.10 5.81
N ILE A 33 -2.86 8.06 4.66
CA ILE A 33 -1.50 8.61 4.55
C ILE A 33 -1.52 10.13 4.81
N THR A 34 -2.44 10.85 4.20
CA THR A 34 -2.59 12.31 4.37
C THR A 34 -2.85 12.68 5.83
N GLU A 35 -3.81 12.01 6.47
CA GLU A 35 -4.16 12.26 7.88
C GLU A 35 -2.98 12.02 8.83
N GLU A 36 -2.23 10.93 8.63
CA GLU A 36 -1.09 10.61 9.49
C GLU A 36 0.10 11.58 9.25
N LEU A 37 0.36 12.00 8.02
CA LEU A 37 1.37 13.02 7.72
C LEU A 37 1.05 14.37 8.40
N LEU A 38 -0.21 14.80 8.35
CA LEU A 38 -0.64 16.03 9.01
C LEU A 38 -0.44 15.96 10.53
N LYS A 39 -0.72 14.81 11.17
CA LYS A 39 -0.54 14.61 12.61
C LYS A 39 0.91 14.79 13.07
N THR A 40 1.89 14.55 12.21
CA THR A 40 3.31 14.75 12.54
C THR A 40 3.65 16.22 12.76
N GLY A 41 2.94 17.14 12.11
CA GLY A 41 3.26 18.57 12.08
C GLY A 41 4.60 18.90 11.40
N GLN A 42 5.25 17.91 10.75
CA GLN A 42 6.58 18.07 10.17
C GLN A 42 6.56 18.33 8.66
N HIS A 43 5.43 18.03 8.00
CA HIS A 43 5.32 18.05 6.54
C HIS A 43 4.29 19.05 6.05
N THR A 44 4.65 19.78 5.00
CA THR A 44 3.67 20.48 4.15
C THR A 44 3.16 19.51 3.10
N THR A 45 1.87 19.16 3.16
CA THR A 45 1.25 18.17 2.29
C THR A 45 0.49 18.85 1.17
N THR A 46 0.86 18.55 -0.08
CA THR A 46 0.18 19.02 -1.29
C THR A 46 -0.62 17.89 -1.92
N ALA A 47 -1.94 18.04 -2.01
CA ALA A 47 -2.81 17.10 -2.73
C ALA A 47 -2.85 17.44 -4.21
N VAL A 48 -2.15 16.66 -5.04
CA VAL A 48 -2.23 16.77 -6.50
C VAL A 48 -3.48 16.01 -6.95
N THR A 49 -4.48 16.73 -7.43
CA THR A 49 -5.82 16.19 -7.72
C THR A 49 -6.28 16.58 -9.12
N ARG A 50 -7.24 15.82 -9.64
CA ARG A 50 -7.79 16.11 -10.97
C ARG A 50 -8.54 17.45 -10.98
N ALA A 51 -8.30 18.28 -11.99
CA ALA A 51 -9.09 19.48 -12.25
C ALA A 51 -10.59 19.13 -12.41
N GLY A 52 -11.46 19.87 -11.73
CA GLY A 52 -12.90 19.59 -11.70
C GLY A 52 -13.32 18.41 -10.82
N GLY A 53 -12.42 17.78 -10.08
CA GLY A 53 -12.74 16.73 -9.12
C GLY A 53 -13.38 17.27 -7.85
N ASN A 54 -14.21 16.44 -7.19
CA ASN A 54 -14.93 16.78 -5.95
C ASN A 54 -14.22 16.24 -4.69
N SER A 55 -12.92 16.02 -4.74
CA SER A 55 -12.16 15.49 -3.58
C SER A 55 -12.13 16.53 -2.47
N THR A 56 -12.42 16.08 -1.24
CA THR A 56 -12.28 16.87 -0.02
C THR A 56 -11.04 16.42 0.74
N PHE A 57 -10.38 17.36 1.39
CA PHE A 57 -9.14 17.09 2.13
C PHE A 57 -9.26 17.61 3.56
N PRO A 58 -8.52 17.03 4.52
CA PRO A 58 -8.39 17.58 5.86
C PRO A 58 -7.82 19.00 5.83
N GLU A 59 -8.12 19.77 6.87
CA GLU A 59 -7.48 21.08 7.09
C GLU A 59 -5.95 20.94 7.14
N GLY A 60 -5.24 21.90 6.53
CA GLY A 60 -3.78 21.87 6.42
C GLY A 60 -3.22 21.26 5.14
N VAL A 61 -4.07 20.66 4.31
CA VAL A 61 -3.67 20.17 2.98
C VAL A 61 -3.76 21.30 1.95
N ILE A 62 -2.72 21.44 1.13
CA ILE A 62 -2.69 22.40 0.02
C ILE A 62 -3.19 21.69 -1.25
N PRO A 63 -4.35 22.05 -1.83
CA PRO A 63 -4.81 21.44 -3.05
C PRO A 63 -4.08 22.02 -4.28
N ALA A 64 -3.66 21.14 -5.19
CA ALA A 64 -3.13 21.47 -6.52
C ALA A 64 -3.95 20.73 -7.58
N ALA A 65 -4.93 21.41 -8.15
CA ALA A 65 -5.81 20.84 -9.15
C ALA A 65 -5.17 20.94 -10.55
N VAL A 66 -4.95 19.80 -11.21
CA VAL A 66 -4.27 19.69 -12.50
C VAL A 66 -4.97 18.69 -13.43
N ASP A 67 -4.83 18.88 -14.73
CA ASP A 67 -5.08 17.82 -15.69
C ASP A 67 -3.85 16.91 -15.74
N TYR A 68 -4.00 15.61 -15.51
CA TYR A 68 -2.91 14.65 -15.54
C TYR A 68 -2.33 14.40 -16.96
N THR A 69 -2.95 14.95 -17.99
CA THR A 69 -2.43 14.96 -19.35
C THR A 69 -1.66 16.24 -19.70
N ASP A 70 -1.77 17.29 -18.86
CA ASP A 70 -1.00 18.53 -19.00
C ASP A 70 0.31 18.43 -18.22
N GLU A 71 1.37 18.11 -18.97
CA GLU A 71 2.73 17.99 -18.41
C GLU A 71 3.17 19.28 -17.69
N SER A 72 2.90 20.45 -18.27
CA SER A 72 3.38 21.71 -17.71
C SER A 72 2.69 22.03 -16.38
N ALA A 73 1.40 21.72 -16.27
CA ALA A 73 0.65 21.87 -15.03
C ALA A 73 1.14 20.89 -13.95
N LEU A 74 1.40 19.62 -14.32
CA LEU A 74 1.98 18.63 -13.42
C LEU A 74 3.36 19.05 -12.91
N VAL A 75 4.27 19.47 -13.80
CA VAL A 75 5.61 19.95 -13.44
C VAL A 75 5.51 21.14 -12.48
N SER A 76 4.62 22.09 -12.75
CA SER A 76 4.40 23.25 -11.89
C SER A 76 3.91 22.85 -10.49
N ALA A 77 2.95 21.92 -10.41
CA ALA A 77 2.40 21.45 -9.14
C ALA A 77 3.43 20.66 -8.31
N LEU A 78 4.36 19.97 -8.97
CA LEU A 78 5.39 19.14 -8.33
C LEU A 78 6.70 19.91 -8.05
N LYS A 79 6.84 21.12 -8.55
CA LYS A 79 8.04 21.92 -8.34
C LYS A 79 8.31 22.20 -6.88
N GLY A 80 9.51 21.86 -6.42
CA GLY A 80 9.95 22.05 -5.04
C GLY A 80 9.45 20.98 -4.07
N GLN A 81 8.68 19.98 -4.51
CA GLN A 81 8.36 18.83 -3.69
C GLN A 81 9.59 17.95 -3.50
N GLN A 82 9.73 17.35 -2.31
CA GLN A 82 10.86 16.48 -1.98
C GLN A 82 10.46 15.00 -2.09
N PHE A 83 9.21 14.68 -1.87
CA PHE A 83 8.70 13.32 -1.96
C PHE A 83 7.34 13.31 -2.65
N LEU A 84 7.15 12.36 -3.57
CA LEU A 84 5.88 12.14 -4.26
C LEU A 84 5.31 10.78 -3.87
N ILE A 85 4.06 10.77 -3.41
CA ILE A 85 3.29 9.55 -3.12
C ILE A 85 2.18 9.42 -4.17
N ILE A 86 2.06 8.25 -4.78
CA ILE A 86 1.03 8.00 -5.81
C ILE A 86 0.09 6.91 -5.30
N THR A 87 -1.20 7.24 -5.13
CA THR A 87 -2.28 6.33 -4.72
C THR A 87 -3.46 6.44 -5.69
N LEU A 88 -3.22 6.03 -6.93
CA LEU A 88 -4.24 6.01 -7.98
C LEU A 88 -5.20 4.82 -7.79
N PRO A 89 -6.46 4.94 -8.23
CA PRO A 89 -7.37 3.81 -8.29
C PRO A 89 -6.84 2.74 -9.27
N HIS A 90 -7.27 1.49 -9.11
CA HIS A 90 -6.78 0.35 -9.88
C HIS A 90 -7.15 0.39 -11.37
N ASP A 91 -8.17 1.16 -11.72
CA ASP A 91 -8.69 1.41 -13.08
C ASP A 91 -8.15 2.70 -13.69
N ALA A 92 -7.23 3.39 -13.03
CA ALA A 92 -6.57 4.54 -13.61
C ALA A 92 -5.90 4.17 -14.94
N ALA A 93 -6.01 5.04 -15.92
CA ALA A 93 -5.37 4.83 -17.21
C ALA A 93 -3.84 4.64 -17.02
N PRO A 94 -3.23 3.63 -17.67
CA PRO A 94 -1.81 3.30 -17.47
C PRO A 94 -0.87 4.50 -17.67
N GLU A 95 -1.17 5.36 -18.63
CA GLU A 95 -0.41 6.57 -18.94
C GLU A 95 -0.47 7.61 -17.81
N THR A 96 -1.50 7.59 -16.96
CA THR A 96 -1.62 8.55 -15.85
C THR A 96 -0.43 8.46 -14.91
N HIS A 97 -0.04 7.24 -14.51
CA HIS A 97 1.13 7.04 -13.66
C HIS A 97 2.42 7.48 -14.35
N ALA A 98 2.57 7.16 -15.63
CA ALA A 98 3.74 7.53 -16.42
C ALA A 98 3.90 9.05 -16.51
N ASN A 99 2.83 9.78 -16.88
CA ASN A 99 2.83 11.23 -16.96
C ASN A 99 3.24 11.90 -15.64
N ILE A 100 2.72 11.40 -14.51
CA ILE A 100 3.05 11.91 -13.18
C ILE A 100 4.54 11.69 -12.85
N VAL A 101 5.09 10.52 -13.15
CA VAL A 101 6.49 10.18 -12.90
C VAL A 101 7.43 11.00 -13.77
N GLU A 102 7.11 11.19 -15.06
CA GLU A 102 7.89 12.03 -15.96
C GLU A 102 7.89 13.49 -15.52
N ALA A 103 6.72 14.00 -15.11
CA ALA A 103 6.61 15.36 -14.58
C ALA A 103 7.39 15.53 -13.26
N ALA A 104 7.37 14.52 -12.38
CA ALA A 104 8.17 14.51 -11.15
C ALA A 104 9.67 14.59 -11.44
N GLY A 105 10.15 13.81 -12.42
CA GLY A 105 11.54 13.87 -12.88
C GLY A 105 11.93 15.24 -13.42
N LYS A 106 11.06 15.89 -14.24
CA LYS A 106 11.26 17.23 -14.77
C LYS A 106 11.20 18.33 -13.70
N ALA A 107 10.33 18.14 -12.69
CA ALA A 107 10.22 19.03 -11.54
C ALA A 107 11.39 18.91 -10.55
N GLY A 108 12.22 17.86 -10.68
CA GLY A 108 13.35 17.58 -9.80
C GLY A 108 12.96 16.94 -8.46
N VAL A 109 11.85 16.20 -8.39
CA VAL A 109 11.43 15.46 -7.18
C VAL A 109 12.38 14.27 -6.97
N PRO A 110 13.13 14.20 -5.86
CA PRO A 110 14.16 13.17 -5.69
C PRO A 110 13.61 11.78 -5.35
N TYR A 111 12.44 11.70 -4.71
CA TYR A 111 11.89 10.43 -4.21
C TYR A 111 10.44 10.22 -4.65
N VAL A 112 10.12 8.99 -5.04
CA VAL A 112 8.77 8.59 -5.44
C VAL A 112 8.36 7.30 -4.75
N MET A 113 7.20 7.29 -4.10
CA MET A 113 6.50 6.08 -3.69
C MET A 113 5.45 5.75 -4.75
N PRO A 114 5.70 4.76 -5.61
CA PRO A 114 4.82 4.44 -6.75
C PRO A 114 3.51 3.80 -6.29
N ASN A 115 2.52 3.73 -7.17
CA ASN A 115 1.23 3.09 -6.91
C ASN A 115 1.35 1.54 -6.83
N VAL A 116 2.19 1.06 -5.91
CA VAL A 116 2.47 -0.36 -5.65
C VAL A 116 2.41 -0.62 -4.15
N TYR A 117 1.22 -1.00 -3.67
CA TYR A 117 0.92 -1.26 -2.25
C TYR A 117 0.34 -2.67 -2.13
N THR A 118 1.20 -3.68 -2.17
CA THR A 118 0.82 -5.08 -2.24
C THR A 118 1.87 -5.99 -1.57
N CYS A 119 1.78 -7.30 -1.77
CA CYS A 119 2.81 -8.25 -1.34
C CYS A 119 4.14 -8.00 -2.09
N ASP A 120 5.22 -8.64 -1.63
CA ASP A 120 6.56 -8.55 -2.27
C ASP A 120 6.62 -9.33 -3.60
N ILE A 121 5.78 -8.96 -4.55
CA ILE A 121 5.63 -9.64 -5.86
C ILE A 121 6.20 -8.83 -7.03
N VAL A 122 6.66 -7.61 -6.76
CA VAL A 122 7.18 -6.71 -7.80
C VAL A 122 8.70 -6.64 -7.78
N VAL A 123 9.29 -6.54 -6.59
CA VAL A 123 10.72 -6.31 -6.42
C VAL A 123 11.49 -7.62 -6.25
N ASN A 124 11.26 -8.38 -5.20
CA ASN A 124 12.09 -9.54 -4.86
C ASN A 124 11.46 -10.87 -5.27
N ASN A 125 10.14 -11.05 -5.11
CA ASN A 125 9.48 -12.31 -5.48
C ASN A 125 8.77 -12.20 -6.85
N LYS A 126 9.57 -11.94 -7.89
CA LYS A 126 9.06 -11.77 -9.26
C LYS A 126 8.41 -13.05 -9.81
N SER A 127 8.86 -14.24 -9.36
CA SER A 127 8.27 -15.51 -9.76
C SER A 127 6.82 -15.62 -9.30
N LEU A 128 6.56 -15.37 -8.01
CA LEU A 128 5.21 -15.34 -7.45
C LEU A 128 4.35 -14.26 -8.13
N GLY A 129 4.93 -13.08 -8.38
CA GLY A 129 4.25 -12.00 -9.09
C GLY A 129 3.80 -12.38 -10.50
N ASN A 130 4.60 -13.16 -11.22
CA ASN A 130 4.24 -13.67 -12.54
C ASN A 130 3.14 -14.75 -12.44
N GLU A 131 3.26 -15.66 -11.47
CA GLU A 131 2.28 -16.72 -11.21
C GLU A 131 0.87 -16.16 -10.95
N VAL A 132 0.79 -15.10 -10.12
CA VAL A 132 -0.48 -14.44 -9.82
C VAL A 132 -0.86 -13.34 -10.81
N MET A 133 -0.12 -13.18 -11.91
CA MET A 133 -0.34 -12.22 -13.01
C MET A 133 -0.28 -10.73 -12.58
N LEU A 134 -0.35 -10.42 -11.30
CA LEU A 134 -0.36 -9.04 -10.79
C LEU A 134 1.03 -8.38 -10.89
N GLY A 135 2.10 -9.16 -10.73
CA GLY A 135 3.47 -8.65 -10.86
C GLY A 135 3.78 -8.14 -12.27
N GLN A 136 3.22 -8.78 -13.31
CA GLN A 136 3.38 -8.33 -14.70
C GLN A 136 2.72 -6.95 -14.94
N LYS A 137 1.62 -6.66 -14.25
CA LYS A 137 0.93 -5.37 -14.34
C LYS A 137 1.66 -4.27 -13.55
N LEU A 138 2.20 -4.61 -12.38
CA LEU A 138 2.75 -3.60 -11.46
C LEU A 138 4.24 -3.32 -11.66
N ARG A 139 5.01 -4.30 -12.15
CA ARG A 139 6.46 -4.12 -12.35
C ARG A 139 6.81 -2.99 -13.33
N PRO A 140 6.12 -2.82 -14.47
CA PRO A 140 6.38 -1.71 -15.39
C PRO A 140 6.28 -0.34 -14.72
N ILE A 141 5.47 -0.20 -13.66
CA ILE A 141 5.34 1.04 -12.87
C ILE A 141 6.68 1.43 -12.24
N VAL A 142 7.39 0.46 -11.66
CA VAL A 142 8.70 0.67 -11.02
C VAL A 142 9.80 0.83 -12.07
N GLU A 143 9.80 -0.04 -13.07
CA GLU A 143 10.78 0.00 -14.17
C GLU A 143 10.73 1.33 -14.94
N HIS A 144 9.56 1.94 -15.07
CA HIS A 144 9.44 3.25 -15.71
C HIS A 144 10.14 4.37 -14.91
N ILE A 145 10.06 4.35 -13.57
CA ILE A 145 10.79 5.31 -12.73
C ILE A 145 12.31 5.15 -12.94
N GLU A 146 12.79 3.91 -13.01
CA GLU A 146 14.21 3.61 -13.29
C GLU A 146 14.64 4.09 -14.68
N GLN A 147 13.79 3.92 -15.70
CA GLN A 147 14.04 4.40 -17.07
C GLN A 147 14.11 5.92 -17.15
N VAL A 148 13.22 6.64 -16.47
CA VAL A 148 13.27 8.10 -16.35
C VAL A 148 14.56 8.55 -15.64
N GLY A 149 15.02 7.80 -14.64
CA GLY A 149 16.34 7.95 -14.01
C GLY A 149 16.58 9.30 -13.32
N LYS A 150 15.51 9.99 -12.90
CA LYS A 150 15.58 11.29 -12.22
C LYS A 150 15.19 11.25 -10.76
N SER A 151 14.38 10.27 -10.39
CA SER A 151 13.90 10.04 -9.02
C SER A 151 14.27 8.64 -8.58
N SER A 152 14.50 8.47 -7.27
CA SER A 152 14.61 7.13 -6.65
C SER A 152 13.23 6.69 -6.18
N TRP A 153 12.93 5.41 -6.34
CA TRP A 153 11.67 4.85 -5.85
C TRP A 153 11.82 4.18 -4.48
N THR A 154 10.72 4.17 -3.71
CA THR A 154 10.55 3.31 -2.52
C THR A 154 9.21 2.61 -2.64
N VAL A 155 9.20 1.30 -2.90
CA VAL A 155 7.98 0.49 -2.94
C VAL A 155 7.58 0.12 -1.53
N LEU A 156 6.36 0.46 -1.12
CA LEU A 156 5.83 0.08 0.18
C LEU A 156 5.14 -1.29 0.09
N VAL A 157 5.80 -2.31 0.63
CA VAL A 157 5.25 -3.67 0.70
C VAL A 157 4.32 -3.76 1.90
N THR A 158 3.02 -3.80 1.65
CA THR A 158 1.95 -3.77 2.67
C THR A 158 1.29 -5.11 2.90
N SER A 159 1.55 -6.09 2.02
CA SER A 159 0.74 -7.30 1.87
C SER A 159 -0.72 -7.00 1.50
N LEU A 160 -1.62 -7.89 1.88
CA LEU A 160 -3.06 -7.74 1.64
C LEU A 160 -3.66 -6.75 2.64
N TRP A 161 -4.57 -5.89 2.19
CA TRP A 161 -5.22 -4.88 3.04
C TRP A 161 -6.35 -5.50 3.84
N TYR A 162 -6.27 -5.46 5.16
CA TYR A 162 -7.14 -6.21 6.04
C TYR A 162 -8.61 -5.81 5.91
N GLU A 163 -8.95 -4.54 6.16
CA GLU A 163 -10.34 -4.06 6.14
C GLU A 163 -10.98 -4.24 4.76
N PHE A 164 -10.22 -3.86 3.71
CA PHE A 164 -10.66 -4.02 2.34
C PHE A 164 -10.99 -5.48 2.03
N SER A 165 -10.06 -6.37 2.31
CA SER A 165 -10.17 -7.78 1.93
C SER A 165 -11.25 -8.52 2.71
N LEU A 166 -11.44 -8.16 3.99
CA LEU A 166 -12.48 -8.75 4.83
C LEU A 166 -13.88 -8.26 4.46
N ALA A 167 -14.01 -7.02 3.97
CA ALA A 167 -15.26 -6.45 3.49
C ALA A 167 -15.62 -6.86 2.06
N CYS A 168 -14.67 -7.41 1.31
CA CYS A 168 -14.87 -7.91 -0.06
C CYS A 168 -15.57 -9.27 -0.09
N PRO A 169 -16.09 -9.71 -1.28
CA PRO A 169 -16.67 -11.05 -1.47
C PRO A 169 -15.71 -12.20 -1.11
N PRO A 170 -16.23 -13.44 -0.95
CA PRO A 170 -15.44 -14.62 -0.54
C PRO A 170 -14.26 -15.00 -1.45
N ASP A 171 -14.16 -14.42 -2.64
CA ASP A 171 -13.01 -14.62 -3.52
C ASP A 171 -11.71 -14.04 -2.93
N TRP A 172 -11.80 -13.06 -2.00
CA TRP A 172 -10.67 -12.50 -1.26
C TRP A 172 -10.26 -13.39 -0.08
N PHE A 173 -10.64 -13.04 1.15
CA PHE A 173 -10.28 -13.79 2.35
C PHE A 173 -11.17 -15.00 2.67
N GLY A 174 -12.13 -15.35 1.80
CA GLY A 174 -13.02 -16.48 2.03
C GLY A 174 -14.26 -16.17 2.88
N PHE A 175 -14.47 -14.92 3.30
CA PHE A 175 -15.58 -14.50 4.16
C PHE A 175 -16.73 -13.91 3.36
N ASP A 176 -17.97 -14.32 3.69
CA ASP A 176 -19.19 -13.59 3.42
C ASP A 176 -19.77 -13.19 4.79
N VAL A 177 -19.33 -12.04 5.27
CA VAL A 177 -19.68 -11.57 6.62
C VAL A 177 -21.18 -11.34 6.77
N ALA A 178 -21.84 -10.82 5.73
CA ALA A 178 -23.27 -10.55 5.74
C ALA A 178 -24.10 -11.84 5.91
N LYS A 179 -23.64 -12.95 5.34
CA LYS A 179 -24.28 -14.26 5.44
C LYS A 179 -23.76 -15.10 6.62
N ARG A 180 -22.73 -14.62 7.32
CA ARG A 180 -21.99 -15.41 8.33
C ARG A 180 -21.49 -16.73 7.75
N GLU A 181 -20.85 -16.67 6.60
CA GLU A 181 -20.21 -17.80 5.95
C GLU A 181 -18.71 -17.56 5.82
N VAL A 182 -17.91 -18.60 6.04
CA VAL A 182 -16.49 -18.60 5.76
C VAL A 182 -16.07 -19.88 5.06
N THR A 183 -15.19 -19.74 4.06
CA THR A 183 -14.47 -20.84 3.45
C THR A 183 -13.01 -20.73 3.85
N PHE A 184 -12.57 -21.59 4.75
CA PHE A 184 -11.16 -21.71 5.10
C PHE A 184 -10.39 -22.34 3.93
N PHE A 185 -9.25 -21.77 3.61
CA PHE A 185 -8.32 -22.30 2.65
C PHE A 185 -7.45 -23.35 3.36
N ASP A 186 -7.52 -24.61 2.91
CA ASP A 186 -7.00 -25.78 3.58
C ASP A 186 -7.60 -25.94 4.99
N ASP A 187 -6.82 -25.76 6.07
CA ASP A 187 -7.29 -25.82 7.44
C ASP A 187 -7.71 -24.46 8.04
N GLY A 188 -7.33 -23.37 7.35
CA GLY A 188 -7.58 -21.99 7.81
C GLY A 188 -6.56 -21.46 8.81
N GLU A 189 -5.51 -22.21 9.13
CA GLU A 189 -4.51 -21.89 10.15
C GLU A 189 -3.24 -21.22 9.56
N ARG A 190 -3.09 -21.20 8.24
CA ARG A 190 -1.94 -20.55 7.58
C ARG A 190 -1.94 -19.06 7.87
N LYS A 191 -0.86 -18.57 8.50
CA LYS A 191 -0.67 -17.14 8.76
C LYS A 191 -0.02 -16.44 7.59
N ILE A 192 -0.49 -15.22 7.33
CA ILE A 192 0.02 -14.30 6.33
C ILE A 192 0.23 -12.92 6.93
N ASN A 193 1.08 -12.11 6.30
CA ASN A 193 1.15 -10.69 6.58
C ASN A 193 -0.10 -9.99 6.03
N THR A 194 -0.61 -9.02 6.77
CA THR A 194 -1.70 -8.14 6.31
C THR A 194 -1.62 -6.80 7.02
N SER A 195 -2.09 -5.74 6.38
CA SER A 195 -1.99 -4.38 6.92
C SER A 195 -3.33 -3.67 6.91
N SER A 196 -3.64 -2.95 7.99
CA SER A 196 -4.75 -2.01 8.03
C SER A 196 -4.39 -0.71 7.31
N TRP A 197 -5.37 -0.03 6.73
CA TRP A 197 -5.13 1.26 6.08
C TRP A 197 -4.56 2.33 7.03
N PRO A 198 -5.08 2.50 8.27
CA PRO A 198 -4.48 3.43 9.21
C PRO A 198 -3.01 3.11 9.52
N PHE A 199 -2.66 1.83 9.63
CA PHE A 199 -1.27 1.43 9.91
C PHE A 199 -0.34 1.71 8.73
N ILE A 200 -0.82 1.52 7.50
CA ILE A 200 -0.07 1.92 6.30
C ILE A 200 0.20 3.43 6.33
N GLY A 201 -0.80 4.24 6.68
CA GLY A 201 -0.64 5.68 6.86
C GLY A 201 0.42 6.03 7.91
N LYS A 202 0.35 5.42 9.10
CA LYS A 202 1.35 5.57 10.16
C LYS A 202 2.76 5.18 9.69
N THR A 203 2.88 4.10 8.91
CA THR A 203 4.17 3.67 8.36
C THR A 203 4.77 4.72 7.45
N VAL A 204 3.98 5.29 6.53
CA VAL A 204 4.46 6.34 5.62
C VAL A 204 4.86 7.58 6.40
N ALA A 205 4.05 8.00 7.38
CA ALA A 205 4.35 9.17 8.22
C ALA A 205 5.63 8.96 9.05
N ALA A 206 5.81 7.79 9.66
CA ALA A 206 7.03 7.46 10.40
C ALA A 206 8.27 7.41 9.49
N PHE A 207 8.13 6.81 8.30
CA PHE A 207 9.21 6.75 7.31
C PHE A 207 9.65 8.15 6.85
N LEU A 208 8.72 9.03 6.50
CA LEU A 208 9.04 10.39 6.06
C LEU A 208 9.50 11.32 7.19
N SER A 209 9.29 10.94 8.45
CA SER A 209 9.80 11.65 9.63
C SER A 209 11.26 11.31 9.96
N LEU A 210 11.86 10.32 9.28
CA LEU A 210 13.28 10.02 9.39
C LEU A 210 14.12 11.18 8.85
N LYS A 211 15.41 11.20 9.21
CA LYS A 211 16.38 12.01 8.48
C LYS A 211 16.35 11.66 7.00
N GLU A 212 16.57 12.63 6.12
CA GLU A 212 16.68 12.38 4.69
C GLU A 212 17.95 11.60 4.36
N LEU A 213 19.09 12.05 4.90
CA LEU A 213 20.43 11.50 4.68
C LEU A 213 21.11 11.14 6.00
N PRO A 214 22.04 10.19 6.03
CA PRO A 214 22.92 10.02 7.18
C PRO A 214 23.77 11.29 7.40
N GLU A 215 24.10 11.62 8.65
CA GLU A 215 24.88 12.85 8.97
C GLU A 215 26.28 12.79 8.36
N ASN A 216 26.92 11.64 8.49
CA ASN A 216 28.26 11.36 8.03
C ASN A 216 28.45 9.84 7.82
N GLU A 217 29.68 9.39 7.55
CA GLU A 217 30.06 8.00 7.31
C GLU A 217 29.87 7.07 8.50
N ASP A 218 29.80 7.59 9.71
CA ASP A 218 29.64 6.83 10.96
C ASP A 218 28.16 6.77 11.42
N ASP A 219 27.25 7.43 10.72
CA ASP A 219 25.80 7.45 11.04
C ASP A 219 25.09 6.25 10.45
N ASP A 220 24.88 5.22 11.26
CA ASP A 220 24.14 3.99 10.91
C ASP A 220 22.61 4.12 11.05
N SER A 221 22.11 5.32 11.37
CA SER A 221 20.66 5.51 11.56
C SER A 221 19.90 5.26 10.26
N LEU A 222 18.66 4.76 10.41
CA LEU A 222 17.77 4.58 9.29
C LEU A 222 17.37 5.95 8.73
N THR A 223 17.46 6.12 7.42
CA THR A 223 17.15 7.38 6.71
C THR A 223 16.26 7.11 5.51
N VAL A 224 15.62 8.15 4.98
CA VAL A 224 14.81 8.04 3.75
C VAL A 224 15.70 7.55 2.60
N SER A 225 16.92 8.06 2.49
CA SER A 225 17.86 7.66 1.43
C SER A 225 18.31 6.20 1.52
N SER A 226 18.19 5.54 2.69
CA SER A 226 18.49 4.11 2.85
C SER A 226 17.55 3.22 2.01
N PHE A 227 16.41 3.76 1.61
CA PHE A 227 15.39 3.06 0.80
C PHE A 227 15.35 3.51 -0.66
N GLN A 228 16.36 4.20 -1.15
CA GLN A 228 16.48 4.52 -2.57
C GLN A 228 16.55 3.24 -3.40
N ASN A 229 15.59 3.07 -4.31
CA ASN A 229 15.41 1.89 -5.16
C ASN A 229 15.36 0.57 -4.37
N LYS A 230 14.66 0.62 -3.23
CA LYS A 230 14.46 -0.53 -2.35
C LYS A 230 13.02 -0.59 -1.81
N PRO A 231 12.55 -1.79 -1.43
CA PRO A 231 11.28 -1.94 -0.76
C PRO A 231 11.36 -1.56 0.72
N LEU A 232 10.30 -0.94 1.22
CA LEU A 232 10.01 -0.74 2.63
C LEU A 232 8.92 -1.73 3.04
N TYR A 233 9.18 -2.58 4.04
CA TYR A 233 8.25 -3.62 4.47
C TYR A 233 7.48 -3.19 5.72
N THR A 234 6.14 -3.31 5.65
CA THR A 234 5.24 -3.07 6.78
C THR A 234 4.19 -4.15 6.89
N SER A 235 3.71 -4.40 8.11
CA SER A 235 2.59 -5.30 8.36
C SER A 235 1.99 -4.96 9.72
N SER A 236 0.65 -4.81 9.76
CA SER A 236 -0.09 -4.67 11.03
C SER A 236 -0.16 -5.99 11.76
N PHE A 237 -0.44 -7.07 11.01
CA PHE A 237 -0.78 -8.36 11.57
C PHE A 237 -0.08 -9.50 10.83
N PHE A 238 0.21 -10.58 11.56
CA PHE A 238 0.59 -11.87 11.01
C PHE A 238 -0.41 -12.92 11.49
N ILE A 239 -1.46 -13.13 10.73
CA ILE A 239 -2.69 -13.80 11.14
C ILE A 239 -3.19 -14.81 10.13
N SER A 240 -3.94 -15.80 10.61
CA SER A 240 -4.66 -16.81 9.83
C SER A 240 -6.12 -16.41 9.59
N GLN A 241 -6.82 -17.13 8.72
CA GLN A 241 -8.29 -16.97 8.59
C GLN A 241 -9.00 -17.33 9.90
N ARG A 242 -8.46 -18.27 10.71
CA ARG A 242 -9.01 -18.58 12.04
C ARG A 242 -8.89 -17.37 12.98
N ASP A 243 -7.72 -16.74 13.04
CA ASP A 243 -7.52 -15.52 13.84
C ASP A 243 -8.48 -14.40 13.40
N MET A 244 -8.75 -14.27 12.08
CA MET A 244 -9.73 -13.30 11.54
C MET A 244 -11.14 -13.61 12.03
N LEU A 245 -11.59 -14.87 11.95
CA LEU A 245 -12.92 -15.27 12.40
C LEU A 245 -13.07 -15.10 13.93
N ASP A 246 -12.02 -15.41 14.70
CA ASP A 246 -12.02 -15.19 16.15
C ASP A 246 -12.15 -13.71 16.50
N SER A 247 -11.50 -12.82 15.75
CA SER A 247 -11.68 -11.37 15.90
C SER A 247 -13.11 -10.94 15.55
N ILE A 248 -13.69 -11.48 14.47
CA ILE A 248 -15.09 -11.22 14.13
C ILE A 248 -16.01 -11.66 15.27
N HIS A 249 -15.77 -12.83 15.85
CA HIS A 249 -16.56 -13.31 16.99
C HIS A 249 -16.50 -12.38 18.20
N ARG A 250 -15.31 -11.90 18.57
CA ARG A 250 -15.14 -10.94 19.68
C ARG A 250 -15.87 -9.63 19.41
N VAL A 251 -15.78 -9.14 18.18
CA VAL A 251 -16.35 -7.83 17.78
C VAL A 251 -17.86 -7.88 17.65
N SER A 252 -18.41 -8.98 17.10
CA SER A 252 -19.84 -9.11 16.80
C SER A 252 -20.64 -9.90 17.86
N GLY A 253 -19.96 -10.45 18.87
CA GLY A 253 -20.60 -11.28 19.90
C GLY A 253 -21.14 -12.62 19.37
N THR A 254 -20.54 -13.14 18.28
CA THR A 254 -20.91 -14.43 17.67
C THR A 254 -19.93 -15.54 18.05
N SER A 255 -20.22 -16.75 17.61
CA SER A 255 -19.40 -17.95 17.79
C SER A 255 -19.45 -18.81 16.53
N ASP A 256 -18.65 -19.87 16.46
CA ASP A 256 -18.65 -20.83 15.33
C ASP A 256 -20.06 -21.40 15.05
N LYS A 257 -20.91 -21.51 16.08
CA LYS A 257 -22.29 -22.02 15.93
C LYS A 257 -23.19 -21.09 15.11
N ASP A 258 -22.83 -19.82 15.04
CA ASP A 258 -23.57 -18.78 14.32
C ASP A 258 -23.10 -18.65 12.88
N TRP A 259 -22.09 -19.43 12.46
CA TRP A 259 -21.43 -19.35 11.18
C TRP A 259 -21.49 -20.67 10.41
N THR A 260 -21.60 -20.57 9.09
CA THR A 260 -21.39 -21.71 8.18
C THR A 260 -19.91 -21.75 7.80
N ILE A 261 -19.18 -22.71 8.38
CA ILE A 261 -17.76 -22.90 8.16
C ILE A 261 -17.53 -24.02 7.16
N LYS A 262 -16.89 -23.70 6.04
CA LYS A 262 -16.51 -24.64 4.97
C LYS A 262 -14.99 -24.69 4.85
N LYS A 263 -14.45 -25.74 4.23
CA LYS A 263 -13.03 -25.86 3.86
C LYS A 263 -12.90 -26.14 2.38
N GLU A 264 -11.92 -25.52 1.76
CA GLU A 264 -11.59 -25.76 0.36
C GLU A 264 -10.07 -25.73 0.19
N ALA A 265 -9.53 -26.63 -0.62
CA ALA A 265 -8.09 -26.66 -0.90
C ALA A 265 -7.66 -25.34 -1.58
N SER A 266 -6.65 -24.71 -1.04
CA SER A 266 -6.09 -23.45 -1.58
C SER A 266 -5.64 -23.63 -3.04
N SER A 267 -5.04 -24.79 -3.37
CA SER A 267 -4.65 -25.15 -4.74
C SER A 267 -5.83 -25.24 -5.71
N LYS A 268 -6.97 -25.80 -5.26
CA LYS A 268 -8.19 -25.84 -6.05
C LYS A 268 -8.71 -24.43 -6.33
N ARG A 269 -8.73 -23.56 -5.32
CA ARG A 269 -9.17 -22.17 -5.47
C ARG A 269 -8.31 -21.40 -6.46
N VAL A 270 -6.98 -21.64 -6.50
CA VAL A 270 -6.09 -21.08 -7.52
C VAL A 270 -6.48 -21.54 -8.91
N ALA A 271 -6.69 -22.85 -9.10
CA ALA A 271 -7.10 -23.42 -10.40
C ALA A 271 -8.47 -22.86 -10.85
N ASP A 272 -9.45 -22.78 -9.93
CA ASP A 272 -10.76 -22.18 -10.21
C ASP A 272 -10.64 -20.70 -10.60
N GLY A 273 -9.76 -19.94 -9.92
CA GLY A 273 -9.49 -18.54 -10.24
C GLY A 273 -8.89 -18.38 -11.64
N GLN A 274 -7.96 -19.24 -12.04
CA GLN A 274 -7.40 -19.28 -13.40
C GLN A 274 -8.47 -19.59 -14.44
N ALA A 275 -9.35 -20.56 -14.16
CA ALA A 275 -10.46 -20.92 -15.04
C ALA A 275 -11.45 -19.74 -15.22
N LEU A 276 -11.79 -19.02 -14.15
CA LEU A 276 -12.62 -17.81 -14.23
C LEU A 276 -11.97 -16.74 -15.11
N LEU A 277 -10.68 -16.46 -14.90
CA LEU A 277 -9.94 -15.49 -15.74
C LEU A 277 -9.95 -15.90 -17.23
N ALA A 278 -9.83 -17.16 -17.54
CA ALA A 278 -9.89 -17.65 -18.92
C ALA A 278 -11.25 -17.38 -19.60
N THR A 279 -12.33 -17.21 -18.81
CA THR A 279 -13.66 -16.81 -19.32
C THR A 279 -13.88 -15.28 -19.32
N GLY A 280 -12.87 -14.47 -18.91
CA GLY A 280 -12.97 -13.03 -18.80
C GLY A 280 -13.57 -12.55 -17.48
N ASP A 281 -13.82 -13.43 -16.51
CA ASP A 281 -14.33 -13.03 -15.18
C ASP A 281 -13.17 -12.58 -14.28
N LEU A 282 -13.08 -11.27 -14.08
CA LEU A 282 -12.00 -10.65 -13.31
C LEU A 282 -12.00 -11.02 -11.81
N ARG A 283 -13.10 -11.58 -11.27
CA ARG A 283 -13.11 -12.13 -9.90
C ARG A 283 -12.07 -13.24 -9.73
N GLY A 284 -11.76 -13.94 -10.83
CA GLY A 284 -10.71 -14.96 -10.86
C GLY A 284 -9.35 -14.45 -10.41
N LEU A 285 -9.02 -13.17 -10.67
CA LEU A 285 -7.74 -12.58 -10.22
C LEU A 285 -7.66 -12.54 -8.70
N ALA A 286 -8.70 -12.05 -8.03
CA ALA A 286 -8.73 -12.01 -6.57
C ALA A 286 -8.71 -13.44 -5.99
N ARG A 287 -9.56 -14.34 -6.50
CA ARG A 287 -9.62 -15.74 -6.05
C ARG A 287 -8.26 -16.44 -6.15
N MET A 288 -7.57 -16.30 -7.28
CA MET A 288 -6.25 -16.88 -7.50
C MET A 288 -5.20 -16.23 -6.59
N TYR A 289 -5.10 -14.90 -6.59
CA TYR A 289 -4.08 -14.16 -5.87
C TYR A 289 -4.17 -14.39 -4.36
N TYR A 290 -5.34 -14.20 -3.77
CA TYR A 290 -5.54 -14.39 -2.34
C TYR A 290 -5.29 -15.83 -1.91
N SER A 291 -5.86 -16.81 -2.64
CA SER A 291 -5.65 -18.22 -2.30
C SER A 291 -4.18 -18.63 -2.38
N ARG A 292 -3.44 -18.08 -3.34
CA ARG A 292 -2.00 -18.36 -3.49
C ARG A 292 -1.17 -17.85 -2.32
N MET A 293 -1.57 -16.75 -1.70
CA MET A 293 -0.87 -16.22 -0.51
C MET A 293 -0.96 -17.15 0.70
N PHE A 294 -1.99 -17.98 0.78
CA PHE A 294 -2.17 -18.97 1.86
C PHE A 294 -1.52 -20.33 1.57
N PHE A 295 -0.78 -20.50 0.47
CA PHE A 295 -0.09 -21.77 0.22
C PHE A 295 0.93 -22.08 1.31
N PRO A 296 1.19 -23.38 1.60
CA PRO A 296 2.32 -23.79 2.41
C PRO A 296 3.64 -23.25 1.83
N GLY A 297 4.55 -22.80 2.70
CA GLY A 297 5.81 -22.18 2.31
C GLY A 297 5.90 -20.73 2.81
N THR A 298 7.01 -20.07 2.53
CA THR A 298 7.30 -18.71 3.03
C THR A 298 7.14 -17.62 1.99
N GLU A 299 6.77 -17.97 0.76
CA GLU A 299 6.82 -17.04 -0.39
C GLU A 299 5.88 -15.84 -0.25
N GLY A 300 4.78 -15.97 0.50
CA GLY A 300 3.84 -14.89 0.77
C GLY A 300 4.10 -14.12 2.06
N THR A 301 5.16 -14.47 2.83
CA THR A 301 5.46 -13.87 4.13
C THR A 301 6.83 -13.20 4.14
N TYR A 302 7.00 -12.18 5.01
CA TYR A 302 8.24 -11.40 5.12
C TYR A 302 8.45 -10.86 6.55
N GLN A 303 8.15 -11.69 7.57
CA GLN A 303 8.27 -11.31 8.98
C GLN A 303 9.71 -10.90 9.37
N ASP A 304 10.70 -11.52 8.74
CA ASP A 304 12.14 -11.26 8.94
C ASP A 304 12.62 -9.95 8.29
N LYS A 305 11.78 -9.32 7.42
CA LYS A 305 12.13 -8.09 6.69
C LYS A 305 11.41 -6.84 7.19
N LEU A 306 10.56 -6.96 8.22
CA LEU A 306 9.74 -5.85 8.70
C LEU A 306 10.57 -4.69 9.23
N HIS A 307 10.24 -3.47 8.80
CA HIS A 307 10.83 -2.23 9.31
C HIS A 307 10.00 -1.58 10.41
N THR A 308 8.86 -2.18 10.79
CA THR A 308 7.90 -1.66 11.77
C THR A 308 8.58 -1.22 13.07
N LYS A 309 9.41 -2.10 13.66
CA LYS A 309 10.15 -1.78 14.90
C LYS A 309 11.19 -0.68 14.71
N ALA A 310 11.91 -0.71 13.59
CA ALA A 310 12.94 0.30 13.29
C ALA A 310 12.32 1.70 13.05
N LEU A 311 11.06 1.75 12.59
CA LEU A 311 10.28 2.96 12.45
C LEU A 311 9.60 3.42 13.77
N GLY A 312 9.81 2.71 14.88
CA GLY A 312 9.19 3.04 16.16
C GLY A 312 7.68 2.82 16.23
N LEU A 313 7.12 2.02 15.33
CA LEU A 313 5.68 1.75 15.27
C LEU A 313 5.29 0.69 16.30
N SER A 314 4.22 0.95 17.03
CA SER A 314 3.56 -0.01 17.92
C SER A 314 2.70 -1.00 17.12
N GLU A 315 2.36 -2.12 17.74
CA GLU A 315 1.40 -3.08 17.18
C GLU A 315 0.04 -2.41 16.94
N ASP A 316 -0.66 -2.86 15.91
CA ASP A 316 -2.01 -2.39 15.57
C ASP A 316 -3.07 -3.29 16.28
N ASP A 317 -4.29 -2.79 16.41
CA ASP A 317 -5.40 -3.48 17.07
C ASP A 317 -6.26 -4.20 16.03
N LEU A 318 -6.20 -5.55 16.04
CA LEU A 318 -6.95 -6.40 15.12
C LEU A 318 -8.46 -6.22 15.26
N ASP A 319 -8.97 -6.12 16.50
CA ASP A 319 -10.41 -6.02 16.73
C ASP A 319 -10.95 -4.66 16.27
N GLN A 320 -10.15 -3.58 16.39
CA GLN A 320 -10.51 -2.29 15.80
C GLN A 320 -10.50 -2.31 14.27
N ALA A 321 -9.52 -2.98 13.67
CA ALA A 321 -9.49 -3.16 12.21
C ALA A 321 -10.71 -3.99 11.74
N THR A 322 -11.05 -5.05 12.47
CA THR A 322 -12.24 -5.86 12.20
C THR A 322 -13.53 -5.02 12.32
N LYS A 323 -13.67 -4.18 13.36
CA LYS A 323 -14.83 -3.27 13.48
C LYS A 323 -14.99 -2.38 12.26
N ARG A 324 -13.89 -1.82 11.74
CA ARG A 324 -13.93 -1.00 10.51
C ARG A 324 -14.42 -1.82 9.31
N ALA A 325 -13.91 -3.05 9.14
CA ALA A 325 -14.33 -3.93 8.06
C ALA A 325 -15.82 -4.29 8.15
N LEU A 326 -16.32 -4.62 9.36
CA LEU A 326 -17.75 -4.91 9.57
C LEU A 326 -18.63 -3.71 9.24
N ALA A 327 -18.23 -2.50 9.67
CA ALA A 327 -18.94 -1.26 9.33
C ALA A 327 -18.98 -1.00 7.81
N MET A 328 -17.91 -1.36 7.07
CA MET A 328 -17.91 -1.29 5.61
C MET A 328 -18.96 -2.25 5.01
N VAL A 329 -19.06 -3.48 5.51
CA VAL A 329 -20.08 -4.44 5.06
C VAL A 329 -21.50 -3.92 5.34
N GLU A 330 -21.74 -3.42 6.55
CA GLU A 330 -23.04 -2.86 6.97
C GLU A 330 -23.46 -1.66 6.12
N SER A 331 -22.51 -0.81 5.73
CA SER A 331 -22.78 0.35 4.85
C SER A 331 -22.94 -0.01 3.37
N ASN A 332 -22.94 -1.31 3.02
CA ASN A 332 -22.92 -1.77 1.63
C ASN A 332 -21.78 -1.17 0.78
N TRP A 333 -20.65 -0.91 1.45
CA TRP A 333 -19.45 -0.45 0.77
C TRP A 333 -19.06 -1.42 -0.36
N ARG A 334 -18.59 -0.87 -1.48
CA ARG A 334 -18.11 -1.65 -2.63
C ARG A 334 -16.68 -1.22 -2.95
N PRO A 335 -15.80 -2.16 -3.31
CA PRO A 335 -14.51 -1.80 -3.91
C PRO A 335 -14.78 -1.02 -5.20
N MET A 336 -14.18 0.15 -5.31
CA MET A 336 -14.19 0.96 -6.54
C MET A 336 -13.25 0.36 -7.55
#